data_f0cd4700559c5c4cb0e734d77657784c
#
_entry.id   f0cd4700559c5c4cb0e734d77657784c
#
_cell.length_a   1.000
_cell.length_b   1.000
_cell.length_c   1.000
_cell.angle_alpha   90.00
_cell.angle_beta   90.00
_cell.angle_gamma   90.00
#
_symmetry.space_group_name_H-M   'P 1'
#
loop_
_entity.id
_entity.type
_entity.pdbx_description
1 polymer ?
#
loop_
_entity_poly.entity_id
_entity_poly.type
_entity_poly.pdbx_seq_one_letter_code
_entity_poly.pdbx_strand_id
1 'polypeptide(L)'
;MRIFLSLLGLCVGLQAADRPNILWITAEDMSPVLGCYGDKFAVTPNIDRLAKESVRYTNAFASAPVCSPSRSCLITGCYPTSLSTQQMRSGFAIPKSMRGFPALLRAQGFYTSNNVKTDYNTGNYADIIKASWNESSATAHWRKRGDKAQPFFSVFNLMTSHQSRSMVWPFARFRKEVQSTLPPGAIHNPAKVPVPLYYPDTPLIRRELARFYDCVSAMDLQVGAILKQLEEDGLAKNTIVFFYSDHGNGMPRHKRALLDSGMHVPLLIRFPKKWQHLALGKPGSTTDRLVSFVDYAPTVLNLLGQPIPKAMQGEPFLGPDAAAPRRYVYGHRDRVDEVRDLARSVRGHRYL
;
A
#
# COMPACT_ATOMS: atom_id res chain seq x y z
N MET A 1 -55.84 4.99 45.67
CA MET A 1 -55.37 3.92 44.77
C MET A 1 -54.37 4.53 43.80
N ARG A 2 -53.06 4.44 44.09
CA ARG A 2 -51.98 5.03 43.27
C ARG A 2 -51.45 3.94 42.34
N ILE A 3 -51.62 4.15 41.06
CA ILE A 3 -51.13 3.26 40.01
C ILE A 3 -49.65 3.65 39.75
N PHE A 4 -48.71 2.75 40.06
CA PHE A 4 -47.31 2.87 39.67
C PHE A 4 -47.17 2.34 38.22
N LEU A 5 -46.94 3.22 37.27
CA LEU A 5 -46.49 2.85 35.91
C LEU A 5 -44.98 2.61 35.98
N SER A 6 -44.56 1.37 35.88
CA SER A 6 -43.16 0.99 35.68
C SER A 6 -42.81 1.21 34.20
N LEU A 7 -42.02 2.24 33.90
CA LEU A 7 -41.33 2.36 32.59
C LEU A 7 -40.21 1.31 32.52
N LEU A 8 -40.46 0.22 31.81
CA LEU A 8 -39.38 -0.68 31.36
C LEU A 8 -38.61 0.06 30.27
N GLY A 9 -37.44 0.60 30.61
CA GLY A 9 -36.48 1.15 29.63
C GLY A 9 -35.91 0.01 28.77
N LEU A 10 -36.34 -0.07 27.52
CA LEU A 10 -35.73 -0.92 26.49
C LEU A 10 -34.35 -0.39 26.19
N CYS A 11 -33.30 -0.92 26.84
CA CYS A 11 -31.92 -0.73 26.38
C CYS A 11 -31.78 -1.48 25.05
N VAL A 12 -32.05 -0.79 23.93
CA VAL A 12 -31.61 -1.23 22.62
C VAL A 12 -30.09 -1.14 22.64
N GLY A 13 -29.43 -2.23 22.94
CA GLY A 13 -27.99 -2.34 22.75
C GLY A 13 -27.69 -2.03 21.28
N LEU A 14 -27.06 -0.88 21.03
CA LEU A 14 -26.47 -0.61 19.72
C LEU A 14 -25.48 -1.74 19.45
N GLN A 15 -25.92 -2.75 18.69
CA GLN A 15 -25.02 -3.76 18.15
C GLN A 15 -23.98 -2.99 17.33
N ALA A 16 -22.72 -3.03 17.76
CA ALA A 16 -21.64 -2.41 17.02
C ALA A 16 -21.74 -2.89 15.56
N ALA A 17 -21.95 -1.96 14.65
CA ALA A 17 -22.12 -2.29 13.24
C ALA A 17 -20.97 -3.22 12.83
N ASP A 18 -21.31 -4.37 12.26
CA ASP A 18 -20.35 -5.35 11.79
C ASP A 18 -19.47 -4.72 10.71
N ARG A 19 -18.19 -4.53 10.99
CA ARG A 19 -17.23 -3.81 10.14
C ARG A 19 -16.01 -4.68 9.89
N PRO A 20 -15.49 -4.72 8.65
CA PRO A 20 -14.24 -5.42 8.38
C PRO A 20 -13.05 -4.71 9.04
N ASN A 21 -12.03 -5.47 9.38
CA ASN A 21 -10.70 -4.94 9.55
C ASN A 21 -10.07 -4.67 8.18
N ILE A 22 -9.15 -3.72 8.13
CA ILE A 22 -8.35 -3.44 6.93
C ILE A 22 -6.88 -3.65 7.27
N LEU A 23 -6.21 -4.44 6.46
CA LEU A 23 -4.75 -4.64 6.51
C LEU A 23 -4.12 -4.16 5.21
N TRP A 24 -3.21 -3.20 5.29
CA TRP A 24 -2.35 -2.81 4.19
C TRP A 24 -0.95 -3.40 4.38
N ILE A 25 -0.45 -4.12 3.40
CA ILE A 25 0.92 -4.59 3.30
C ILE A 25 1.55 -3.87 2.10
N THR A 26 2.42 -2.93 2.38
CA THR A 26 3.06 -2.09 1.36
C THR A 26 4.50 -2.53 1.16
N ALA A 27 4.85 -2.97 -0.05
CA ALA A 27 6.24 -3.12 -0.46
C ALA A 27 6.84 -1.73 -0.78
N GLU A 28 8.14 -1.57 -0.57
CA GLU A 28 8.86 -0.38 -0.98
C GLU A 28 9.53 -0.63 -2.34
N ASP A 29 9.53 0.41 -3.20
CA ASP A 29 10.29 0.43 -4.45
C ASP A 29 10.11 -0.84 -5.29
N MET A 30 8.87 -1.22 -5.65
CA MET A 30 8.62 -2.44 -6.38
C MET A 30 7.58 -2.28 -7.50
N SER A 31 7.99 -2.48 -8.74
CA SER A 31 7.10 -2.71 -9.89
C SER A 31 6.45 -4.11 -9.79
N PRO A 32 5.49 -4.49 -10.66
CA PRO A 32 4.83 -5.80 -10.60
C PRO A 32 5.74 -6.99 -10.96
N VAL A 33 6.90 -7.09 -10.31
CA VAL A 33 7.94 -8.13 -10.50
C VAL A 33 7.64 -9.30 -9.58
N LEU A 34 6.54 -10.03 -9.86
CA LEU A 34 5.99 -11.11 -9.04
C LEU A 34 5.51 -12.25 -9.91
N GLY A 35 5.57 -13.49 -9.41
CA GLY A 35 5.09 -14.67 -10.14
C GLY A 35 3.64 -14.53 -10.59
N CYS A 36 2.75 -14.05 -9.73
CA CYS A 36 1.35 -13.83 -10.07
C CYS A 36 1.12 -12.72 -11.12
N TYR A 37 2.09 -11.88 -11.43
CA TYR A 37 2.08 -10.91 -12.54
C TYR A 37 2.81 -11.42 -13.79
N GLY A 38 3.25 -12.67 -13.79
CA GLY A 38 3.87 -13.32 -14.94
C GLY A 38 5.40 -13.25 -14.99
N ASP A 39 6.04 -12.72 -13.96
CA ASP A 39 7.50 -12.78 -13.85
C ASP A 39 7.94 -14.20 -13.48
N LYS A 40 8.65 -14.85 -14.42
CA LYS A 40 9.09 -16.26 -14.26
C LYS A 40 10.37 -16.39 -13.45
N PHE A 41 11.07 -15.30 -13.19
CA PHE A 41 12.32 -15.32 -12.44
C PHE A 41 12.10 -14.97 -10.96
N ALA A 42 11.04 -14.21 -10.65
CA ALA A 42 10.67 -13.90 -9.27
C ALA A 42 10.23 -15.15 -8.48
N VAL A 43 10.71 -15.27 -7.24
CA VAL A 43 10.32 -16.32 -6.31
C VAL A 43 9.47 -15.73 -5.20
N THR A 44 8.12 -15.77 -5.39
CA THR A 44 7.15 -15.06 -4.54
C THR A 44 5.96 -15.94 -4.12
N PRO A 45 6.20 -17.14 -3.54
CA PRO A 45 5.15 -18.12 -3.30
C PRO A 45 4.05 -17.66 -2.34
N ASN A 46 4.35 -16.78 -1.36
CA ASN A 46 3.37 -16.27 -0.41
C ASN A 46 2.43 -15.24 -1.05
N ILE A 47 2.98 -14.32 -1.85
CA ILE A 47 2.19 -13.33 -2.59
C ILE A 47 1.40 -14.03 -3.70
N ASP A 48 1.97 -15.04 -4.36
CA ASP A 48 1.27 -15.82 -5.40
C ASP A 48 0.10 -16.61 -4.80
N ARG A 49 0.23 -17.10 -3.56
CA ARG A 49 -0.88 -17.70 -2.81
C ARG A 49 -1.94 -16.64 -2.48
N LEU A 50 -1.54 -15.48 -1.97
CA LEU A 50 -2.47 -14.37 -1.71
C LEU A 50 -3.23 -13.96 -2.98
N ALA A 51 -2.57 -13.94 -4.13
CA ALA A 51 -3.19 -13.59 -5.41
C ALA A 51 -4.32 -14.56 -5.81
N LYS A 52 -4.20 -15.86 -5.48
CA LYS A 52 -5.26 -16.86 -5.73
C LYS A 52 -6.53 -16.59 -4.91
N GLU A 53 -6.41 -15.88 -3.80
CA GLU A 53 -7.51 -15.48 -2.92
C GLU A 53 -7.96 -14.03 -3.12
N SER A 54 -7.31 -13.30 -4.03
CA SER A 54 -7.50 -11.86 -4.28
C SER A 54 -8.09 -11.57 -5.65
N VAL A 55 -8.60 -10.36 -5.82
CA VAL A 55 -8.71 -9.74 -7.14
C VAL A 55 -7.37 -9.08 -7.45
N ARG A 56 -6.77 -9.41 -8.59
CA ARG A 56 -5.51 -8.83 -9.07
C ARG A 56 -5.80 -7.69 -10.05
N TYR A 57 -5.27 -6.52 -9.76
CA TYR A 57 -5.39 -5.33 -10.61
C TYR A 57 -4.15 -5.23 -11.50
N THR A 58 -4.34 -5.16 -12.81
CA THR A 58 -3.24 -5.05 -13.77
C THR A 58 -2.87 -3.60 -14.08
N ASN A 59 -3.67 -2.64 -13.66
CA ASN A 59 -3.49 -1.22 -13.97
C ASN A 59 -3.63 -0.34 -12.71
N ALA A 60 -2.76 -0.57 -11.73
CA ALA A 60 -2.66 0.27 -10.53
C ALA A 60 -1.42 1.17 -10.61
N PHE A 61 -1.58 2.47 -10.32
CA PHE A 61 -0.53 3.46 -10.52
C PHE A 61 -0.34 4.36 -9.30
N ALA A 62 0.93 4.58 -8.94
CA ALA A 62 1.30 5.64 -8.03
C ALA A 62 1.02 7.02 -8.66
N SER A 63 0.82 8.05 -7.85
CA SER A 63 0.68 9.44 -8.35
C SER A 63 2.03 10.11 -8.59
N ALA A 64 3.09 9.57 -8.01
CA ALA A 64 4.46 10.04 -8.17
C ALA A 64 5.43 8.85 -8.09
N PRO A 65 6.52 8.83 -8.88
CA PRO A 65 7.48 7.72 -8.91
C PRO A 65 8.53 7.82 -7.80
N VAL A 66 8.15 8.31 -6.62
CA VAL A 66 9.04 8.47 -5.46
C VAL A 66 8.26 8.48 -4.14
N CYS A 67 8.88 7.97 -3.08
CA CYS A 67 8.22 7.64 -1.81
C CYS A 67 7.39 8.79 -1.22
N SER A 68 8.01 9.93 -0.88
CA SER A 68 7.35 10.96 -0.08
C SER A 68 6.11 11.57 -0.74
N PRO A 69 6.15 12.03 -2.01
CA PRO A 69 4.95 12.51 -2.69
C PRO A 69 3.89 11.41 -2.86
N SER A 70 4.30 10.18 -3.19
CA SER A 70 3.38 9.05 -3.31
C SER A 70 2.66 8.77 -2.00
N ARG A 71 3.39 8.77 -0.88
CA ARG A 71 2.82 8.52 0.46
C ARG A 71 1.98 9.69 0.97
N SER A 72 2.29 10.92 0.57
CA SER A 72 1.40 12.08 0.78
C SER A 72 0.04 11.86 0.13
N CYS A 73 0.03 11.38 -1.11
CA CYS A 73 -1.21 11.05 -1.83
C CYS A 73 -2.01 9.95 -1.11
N LEU A 74 -1.36 8.84 -0.75
CA LEU A 74 -2.00 7.70 -0.06
C LEU A 74 -2.66 8.11 1.25
N ILE A 75 -1.98 8.93 2.07
CA ILE A 75 -2.49 9.28 3.41
C ILE A 75 -3.58 10.34 3.39
N THR A 76 -3.60 11.21 2.35
CA THR A 76 -4.53 12.34 2.27
C THR A 76 -5.71 12.11 1.32
N GLY A 77 -5.60 11.22 0.34
CA GLY A 77 -6.57 11.08 -0.74
C GLY A 77 -6.59 12.28 -1.69
N CYS A 78 -5.49 13.05 -1.75
CA CYS A 78 -5.34 14.23 -2.59
C CYS A 78 -4.08 14.14 -3.43
N TYR A 79 -4.09 14.75 -4.61
CA TYR A 79 -2.87 14.88 -5.39
C TYR A 79 -1.85 15.79 -4.68
N PRO A 80 -0.59 15.39 -4.57
CA PRO A 80 0.45 16.19 -3.91
C PRO A 80 0.61 17.59 -4.49
N THR A 81 0.35 17.75 -5.80
CA THR A 81 0.38 19.05 -6.48
C THR A 81 -0.67 20.03 -5.97
N SER A 82 -1.80 19.53 -5.47
CA SER A 82 -2.84 20.37 -4.87
C SER A 82 -2.54 20.79 -3.43
N LEU A 83 -1.58 20.11 -2.79
CA LEU A 83 -1.20 20.34 -1.39
C LEU A 83 0.19 20.96 -1.23
N SER A 84 0.87 21.31 -2.33
CA SER A 84 2.27 21.75 -2.33
C SER A 84 3.23 20.70 -1.71
N THR A 85 2.85 19.43 -1.74
CA THR A 85 3.65 18.29 -1.25
C THR A 85 4.25 17.46 -2.39
N GLN A 86 4.30 18.01 -3.62
CA GLN A 86 4.81 17.32 -4.80
C GLN A 86 6.34 17.22 -4.86
N GLN A 87 7.03 18.11 -4.19
CA GLN A 87 8.49 18.09 -4.12
C GLN A 87 8.95 17.14 -3.03
N MET A 88 9.90 16.27 -3.32
CA MET A 88 10.44 15.35 -2.32
C MET A 88 11.02 16.12 -1.13
N ARG A 89 10.68 15.67 0.08
CA ARG A 89 11.04 16.32 1.35
C ARG A 89 10.54 17.77 1.44
N SER A 90 9.27 17.96 1.04
CA SER A 90 8.60 19.24 1.19
C SER A 90 8.48 19.62 2.68
N GLY A 91 8.92 20.81 3.02
CA GLY A 91 8.66 21.44 4.32
C GLY A 91 7.36 22.24 4.36
N PHE A 92 6.55 22.20 3.31
CA PHE A 92 5.29 22.95 3.24
C PHE A 92 4.22 22.29 4.11
N ALA A 93 3.64 23.06 5.04
CA ALA A 93 2.58 22.56 5.91
C ALA A 93 1.24 22.53 5.17
N ILE A 94 0.56 21.39 5.19
CA ILE A 94 -0.82 21.30 4.67
C ILE A 94 -1.81 21.89 5.67
N PRO A 95 -3.01 22.32 5.23
CA PRO A 95 -4.04 22.87 6.11
C PRO A 95 -4.37 21.92 7.28
N LYS A 96 -4.55 22.47 8.50
CA LYS A 96 -4.86 21.68 9.70
C LYS A 96 -6.17 20.88 9.59
N SER A 97 -7.10 21.33 8.73
CA SER A 97 -8.35 20.61 8.41
C SER A 97 -8.09 19.33 7.61
N MET A 98 -6.96 19.26 6.91
CA MET A 98 -6.55 18.07 6.16
C MET A 98 -5.75 17.14 7.06
N ARG A 99 -6.38 16.07 7.48
CA ARG A 99 -5.77 15.02 8.30
C ARG A 99 -5.52 13.79 7.41
N GLY A 100 -4.62 12.94 7.82
CA GLY A 100 -4.52 11.61 7.22
C GLY A 100 -5.85 10.86 7.41
N PHE A 101 -6.31 10.14 6.40
CA PHE A 101 -7.60 9.44 6.47
C PHE A 101 -7.71 8.45 7.67
N PRO A 102 -6.62 7.83 8.19
CA PRO A 102 -6.74 7.00 9.38
C PRO A 102 -7.22 7.77 10.63
N ALA A 103 -7.05 9.09 10.68
CA ALA A 103 -7.63 9.90 11.76
C ALA A 103 -9.16 9.86 11.75
N LEU A 104 -9.78 9.75 10.59
CA LEU A 104 -11.22 9.58 10.45
C LEU A 104 -11.67 8.20 10.98
N LEU A 105 -10.90 7.16 10.70
CA LEU A 105 -11.15 5.81 11.19
C LEU A 105 -11.02 5.74 12.72
N ARG A 106 -10.01 6.41 13.29
CA ARG A 106 -9.86 6.52 14.76
C ARG A 106 -11.08 7.19 15.40
N ALA A 107 -11.58 8.25 14.81
CA ALA A 107 -12.78 8.94 15.28
C ALA A 107 -14.02 8.01 15.27
N GLN A 108 -14.01 6.97 14.42
CA GLN A 108 -15.05 5.95 14.33
C GLN A 108 -14.76 4.68 15.16
N GLY A 109 -13.77 4.75 16.05
CA GLY A 109 -13.45 3.67 16.98
C GLY A 109 -12.52 2.59 16.44
N PHE A 110 -11.90 2.76 15.26
CA PHE A 110 -10.87 1.83 14.80
C PHE A 110 -9.57 2.01 15.58
N TYR A 111 -8.90 0.91 15.89
CA TYR A 111 -7.48 0.95 16.24
C TYR A 111 -6.64 1.09 14.98
N THR A 112 -5.79 2.10 14.91
CA THR A 112 -4.94 2.36 13.75
C THR A 112 -3.47 2.19 14.09
N SER A 113 -2.74 1.37 13.33
CA SER A 113 -1.31 1.13 13.54
C SER A 113 -0.50 1.20 12.26
N ASN A 114 0.71 1.77 12.33
CA ASN A 114 1.64 1.91 11.22
C ASN A 114 3.03 1.39 11.58
N ASN A 115 3.48 0.36 10.89
CA ASN A 115 4.81 -0.26 11.05
C ASN A 115 5.62 -0.06 9.76
N VAL A 116 6.58 0.85 9.67
CA VAL A 116 6.88 2.00 10.53
C VAL A 116 6.99 3.26 9.68
N LYS A 117 7.23 3.10 8.36
CA LYS A 117 7.49 4.21 7.45
C LYS A 117 6.26 5.11 7.33
N THR A 118 6.48 6.41 7.45
CA THR A 118 5.47 7.46 7.28
C THR A 118 5.74 8.28 6.01
N ASP A 119 6.78 9.08 5.99
CA ASP A 119 7.27 9.84 4.82
C ASP A 119 6.17 10.67 4.11
N TYR A 120 5.27 11.31 4.91
CA TYR A 120 4.07 11.99 4.40
C TYR A 120 4.31 13.35 3.74
N ASN A 121 5.56 13.72 3.57
CA ASN A 121 6.03 14.84 2.73
C ASN A 121 5.41 16.21 3.02
N THR A 122 5.20 16.54 4.27
CA THR A 122 4.63 17.81 4.70
C THR A 122 5.35 18.37 5.92
N GLY A 123 5.45 19.71 6.03
CA GLY A 123 6.11 20.37 7.16
C GLY A 123 5.48 20.10 8.53
N ASN A 124 4.19 19.78 8.56
CA ASN A 124 3.47 19.39 9.77
C ASN A 124 3.24 17.86 9.86
N TYR A 125 4.16 17.05 9.35
CA TYR A 125 4.03 15.58 9.31
C TYR A 125 3.83 14.96 10.69
N ALA A 126 4.41 15.52 11.76
CA ALA A 126 4.25 15.02 13.12
C ALA A 126 2.79 15.10 13.60
N ASP A 127 2.08 16.18 13.25
CA ASP A 127 0.65 16.32 13.55
C ASP A 127 -0.18 15.30 12.79
N ILE A 128 0.18 15.03 11.52
CA ILE A 128 -0.48 14.00 10.71
C ILE A 128 -0.29 12.61 11.33
N ILE A 129 0.92 12.27 11.75
CA ILE A 129 1.21 10.99 12.43
C ILE A 129 0.41 10.87 13.72
N LYS A 130 0.47 11.88 14.58
CA LYS A 130 -0.23 11.90 15.88
C LYS A 130 -1.75 11.78 15.72
N ALA A 131 -2.30 12.45 14.72
CA ALA A 131 -3.74 12.36 14.42
C ALA A 131 -4.15 11.00 13.84
N SER A 132 -3.33 10.45 12.93
CA SER A 132 -3.66 9.26 12.15
C SER A 132 -3.52 7.94 12.92
N TRP A 133 -2.55 7.82 13.82
CA TRP A 133 -2.15 6.54 14.38
C TRP A 133 -2.29 6.48 15.89
N ASN A 134 -2.86 5.36 16.41
CA ASN A 134 -2.75 5.00 17.82
C ASN A 134 -1.30 4.61 18.13
N GLU A 135 -0.66 3.90 17.20
CA GLU A 135 0.76 3.58 17.29
C GLU A 135 1.41 3.65 15.90
N SER A 136 2.56 4.36 15.80
CA SER A 136 3.42 4.38 14.62
C SER A 136 4.85 4.10 15.05
N SER A 137 5.30 2.86 14.92
CA SER A 137 6.60 2.38 15.38
C SER A 137 7.02 1.10 14.65
N ALA A 138 8.25 0.67 14.81
CA ALA A 138 8.74 -0.60 14.28
C ALA A 138 8.06 -1.84 14.91
N THR A 139 7.37 -1.66 16.01
CA THR A 139 6.63 -2.70 16.71
C THR A 139 5.10 -2.51 16.65
N ALA A 140 4.62 -1.50 15.90
CA ALA A 140 3.20 -1.24 15.75
C ALA A 140 2.49 -2.45 15.11
N HIS A 141 1.37 -2.86 15.70
CA HIS A 141 0.69 -4.09 15.32
C HIS A 141 -0.77 -4.08 15.79
N TRP A 142 -1.68 -4.72 15.04
CA TRP A 142 -3.09 -4.87 15.45
C TRP A 142 -3.26 -5.62 16.81
N ARG A 143 -2.28 -6.47 17.18
CA ARG A 143 -2.28 -7.21 18.47
C ARG A 143 -2.21 -6.31 19.70
N LYS A 144 -1.76 -5.04 19.54
CA LYS A 144 -1.63 -4.07 20.63
C LYS A 144 -2.90 -3.30 20.96
N ARG A 145 -4.01 -3.54 20.21
CA ARG A 145 -5.30 -2.96 20.59
C ARG A 145 -5.77 -3.50 21.94
N GLY A 146 -6.27 -2.63 22.81
CA GLY A 146 -6.70 -2.99 24.16
C GLY A 146 -7.91 -3.94 24.14
N ASP A 147 -8.89 -3.65 23.27
CA ASP A 147 -10.04 -4.52 23.04
C ASP A 147 -9.81 -5.37 21.78
N LYS A 148 -9.87 -6.69 21.92
CA LYS A 148 -9.72 -7.63 20.80
C LYS A 148 -10.89 -7.57 19.80
N ALA A 149 -12.08 -7.12 20.24
CA ALA A 149 -13.24 -6.91 19.39
C ALA A 149 -13.16 -5.59 18.58
N GLN A 150 -12.31 -4.64 18.99
CA GLN A 150 -12.14 -3.38 18.30
C GLN A 150 -11.65 -3.61 16.86
N PRO A 151 -12.35 -3.07 15.83
CA PRO A 151 -11.88 -3.17 14.45
C PRO A 151 -10.57 -2.39 14.27
N PHE A 152 -9.75 -2.80 13.32
CA PHE A 152 -8.48 -2.14 13.09
C PHE A 152 -8.24 -1.76 11.63
N PHE A 153 -7.41 -0.74 11.44
CA PHE A 153 -6.68 -0.42 10.23
C PHE A 153 -5.20 -0.50 10.53
N SER A 154 -4.51 -1.50 9.98
CA SER A 154 -3.08 -1.71 10.22
C SER A 154 -2.29 -1.66 8.93
N VAL A 155 -1.15 -0.97 8.95
CA VAL A 155 -0.24 -0.84 7.82
C VAL A 155 1.12 -1.44 8.17
N PHE A 156 1.65 -2.30 7.31
CA PHE A 156 3.03 -2.80 7.36
C PHE A 156 3.78 -2.33 6.12
N ASN A 157 4.83 -1.53 6.33
CA ASN A 157 5.67 -0.99 5.27
C ASN A 157 6.96 -1.80 5.19
N LEU A 158 7.07 -2.68 4.21
CA LEU A 158 8.18 -3.63 4.08
C LEU A 158 9.34 -2.98 3.32
N MET A 159 10.37 -2.60 4.07
CA MET A 159 11.54 -1.89 3.54
C MET A 159 12.53 -2.78 2.79
N THR A 160 12.30 -4.09 2.70
CA THR A 160 13.29 -5.05 2.20
C THR A 160 13.60 -4.86 0.72
N SER A 161 12.63 -4.46 -0.11
CA SER A 161 12.82 -4.14 -1.52
C SER A 161 13.29 -2.70 -1.79
N HIS A 162 13.38 -1.84 -0.77
CA HIS A 162 13.79 -0.45 -0.93
C HIS A 162 15.20 -0.32 -1.56
N GLN A 163 15.37 0.70 -2.39
CA GLN A 163 16.61 1.00 -3.12
C GLN A 163 17.88 0.93 -2.26
N SER A 164 17.82 1.33 -1.00
CA SER A 164 18.97 1.26 -0.10
C SER A 164 19.53 -0.16 0.03
N ARG A 165 18.67 -1.16 0.06
CA ARG A 165 19.06 -2.58 0.18
C ARG A 165 19.42 -3.18 -1.16
N SER A 166 18.61 -2.92 -2.16
CA SER A 166 18.79 -3.54 -3.49
C SER A 166 19.97 -2.97 -4.28
N MET A 167 20.47 -1.75 -3.96
CA MET A 167 21.53 -1.12 -4.75
C MET A 167 22.61 -0.40 -3.93
N VAL A 168 22.30 0.15 -2.74
CA VAL A 168 23.20 1.09 -2.05
C VAL A 168 24.06 0.40 -1.00
N TRP A 169 23.51 -0.55 -0.25
CA TRP A 169 24.28 -1.21 0.81
C TRP A 169 25.52 -1.94 0.26
N PRO A 170 26.64 -1.94 1.00
CA PRO A 170 27.76 -2.83 0.68
C PRO A 170 27.29 -4.28 0.54
N PHE A 171 27.83 -5.01 -0.42
CA PHE A 171 27.36 -6.37 -0.73
C PHE A 171 27.47 -7.34 0.46
N ALA A 172 28.49 -7.17 1.30
CA ALA A 172 28.63 -7.96 2.54
C ALA A 172 27.47 -7.75 3.51
N ARG A 173 27.01 -6.50 3.67
CA ARG A 173 25.84 -6.18 4.48
C ARG A 173 24.56 -6.75 3.86
N PHE A 174 24.40 -6.61 2.56
CA PHE A 174 23.25 -7.17 1.84
C PHE A 174 23.17 -8.70 2.03
N ARG A 175 24.27 -9.42 1.87
CA ARG A 175 24.32 -10.86 2.11
C ARG A 175 23.88 -11.20 3.53
N LYS A 176 24.41 -10.50 4.52
CA LYS A 176 24.09 -10.73 5.93
C LYS A 176 22.63 -10.44 6.27
N GLU A 177 22.06 -9.36 5.73
CA GLU A 177 20.75 -8.84 6.18
C GLU A 177 19.58 -9.25 5.28
N VAL A 178 19.86 -9.67 4.04
CA VAL A 178 18.84 -10.08 3.07
C VAL A 178 19.03 -11.54 2.65
N GLN A 179 20.15 -11.89 2.02
CA GLN A 179 20.32 -13.24 1.48
C GLN A 179 20.31 -14.32 2.57
N SER A 180 20.82 -14.04 3.78
CA SER A 180 20.80 -15.00 4.89
C SER A 180 19.38 -15.36 5.37
N THR A 181 18.37 -14.56 5.02
CA THR A 181 16.96 -14.85 5.36
C THR A 181 16.30 -15.76 4.34
N LEU A 182 16.92 -15.95 3.17
CA LEU A 182 16.39 -16.78 2.10
C LEU A 182 16.75 -18.25 2.29
N PRO A 183 15.83 -19.18 1.98
CA PRO A 183 16.20 -20.58 1.90
C PRO A 183 17.22 -20.81 0.77
N PRO A 184 18.07 -21.85 0.87
CA PRO A 184 19.22 -22.06 -0.04
C PRO A 184 18.89 -22.02 -1.55
N GLY A 185 17.73 -22.44 -1.97
CA GLY A 185 17.32 -22.44 -3.38
C GLY A 185 16.67 -21.14 -3.89
N ALA A 186 16.48 -20.14 -3.03
CA ALA A 186 15.79 -18.90 -3.38
C ALA A 186 16.72 -17.72 -3.70
N ILE A 187 18.04 -17.92 -3.59
CA ILE A 187 19.03 -16.90 -3.99
C ILE A 187 19.17 -16.91 -5.50
N HIS A 188 18.98 -15.76 -6.12
CA HIS A 188 18.99 -15.63 -7.58
C HIS A 188 20.38 -15.65 -8.17
N ASN A 189 20.59 -16.46 -9.21
CA ASN A 189 21.85 -16.52 -9.93
C ASN A 189 21.97 -15.35 -10.93
N PRO A 190 22.97 -14.44 -10.79
CA PRO A 190 23.16 -13.33 -11.72
C PRO A 190 23.30 -13.74 -13.19
N ALA A 191 23.86 -14.92 -13.47
CA ALA A 191 24.02 -15.40 -14.84
C ALA A 191 22.68 -15.72 -15.53
N LYS A 192 21.62 -15.97 -14.76
CA LYS A 192 20.29 -16.34 -15.26
C LYS A 192 19.28 -15.19 -15.24
N VAL A 193 19.64 -14.04 -14.66
CA VAL A 193 18.70 -12.92 -14.54
C VAL A 193 18.30 -12.38 -15.90
N PRO A 194 17.01 -12.14 -16.16
CA PRO A 194 16.56 -11.46 -17.38
C PRO A 194 16.99 -9.99 -17.33
N VAL A 195 17.85 -9.59 -18.28
CA VAL A 195 18.29 -8.19 -18.38
C VAL A 195 17.34 -7.46 -19.33
N PRO A 196 16.64 -6.42 -18.88
CA PRO A 196 15.81 -5.59 -19.76
C PRO A 196 16.65 -4.97 -20.89
N LEU A 197 16.07 -4.87 -22.10
CA LEU A 197 16.76 -4.39 -23.30
C LEU A 197 17.36 -2.98 -23.19
N TYR A 198 16.87 -2.17 -22.26
CA TYR A 198 17.36 -0.82 -22.00
C TYR A 198 18.53 -0.76 -21.01
N TYR A 199 19.00 -1.89 -20.50
CA TYR A 199 20.22 -1.96 -19.70
C TYR A 199 21.35 -2.63 -20.49
N PRO A 200 22.60 -2.18 -20.30
CA PRO A 200 23.73 -2.92 -20.81
C PRO A 200 23.85 -4.27 -20.09
N ASP A 201 24.03 -5.34 -20.84
CA ASP A 201 24.22 -6.67 -20.28
C ASP A 201 25.67 -6.84 -19.79
N THR A 202 25.91 -6.49 -18.54
CA THR A 202 27.21 -6.57 -17.87
C THR A 202 27.11 -7.37 -16.57
N PRO A 203 28.24 -7.93 -16.08
CA PRO A 203 28.24 -8.62 -14.79
C PRO A 203 27.73 -7.74 -13.62
N LEU A 204 27.98 -6.43 -13.66
CA LEU A 204 27.49 -5.49 -12.68
C LEU A 204 25.95 -5.41 -12.68
N ILE A 205 25.37 -5.16 -13.85
CA ILE A 205 23.90 -5.04 -14.00
C ILE A 205 23.21 -6.36 -13.62
N ARG A 206 23.73 -7.48 -14.07
CA ARG A 206 23.20 -8.80 -13.72
C ARG A 206 23.20 -9.03 -12.21
N ARG A 207 24.29 -8.64 -11.53
CA ARG A 207 24.41 -8.77 -10.07
C ARG A 207 23.38 -7.88 -9.36
N GLU A 208 23.23 -6.62 -9.77
CA GLU A 208 22.29 -5.70 -9.12
C GLU A 208 20.82 -6.11 -9.38
N LEU A 209 20.49 -6.62 -10.55
CA LEU A 209 19.18 -7.20 -10.83
C LEU A 209 18.91 -8.45 -9.97
N ALA A 210 19.85 -9.40 -9.88
CA ALA A 210 19.70 -10.57 -9.03
C ALA A 210 19.52 -10.18 -7.56
N ARG A 211 20.27 -9.19 -7.09
CA ARG A 211 20.15 -8.61 -5.75
C ARG A 211 18.75 -8.01 -5.52
N PHE A 212 18.18 -7.33 -6.52
CA PHE A 212 16.81 -6.83 -6.42
C PHE A 212 15.79 -7.98 -6.28
N TYR A 213 15.91 -9.05 -7.07
CA TYR A 213 15.05 -10.23 -6.94
C TYR A 213 15.20 -10.94 -5.59
N ASP A 214 16.40 -10.99 -5.03
CA ASP A 214 16.61 -11.50 -3.67
C ASP A 214 15.85 -10.66 -2.62
N CYS A 215 15.86 -9.34 -2.78
CA CYS A 215 15.07 -8.44 -1.93
C CYS A 215 13.57 -8.71 -2.06
N VAL A 216 13.07 -8.96 -3.28
CA VAL A 216 11.66 -9.29 -3.53
C VAL A 216 11.29 -10.61 -2.85
N SER A 217 12.13 -11.64 -2.96
CA SER A 217 11.89 -12.92 -2.30
C SER A 217 11.94 -12.83 -0.77
N ALA A 218 12.87 -12.05 -0.22
CA ALA A 218 12.92 -11.83 1.23
C ALA A 218 11.70 -11.03 1.74
N MET A 219 11.21 -10.09 0.95
CA MET A 219 9.97 -9.36 1.25
C MET A 219 8.76 -10.30 1.19
N ASP A 220 8.69 -11.22 0.23
CA ASP A 220 7.64 -12.24 0.13
C ASP A 220 7.53 -13.10 1.40
N LEU A 221 8.66 -13.48 1.99
CA LEU A 221 8.67 -14.19 3.27
C LEU A 221 8.05 -13.36 4.40
N GLN A 222 8.30 -12.05 4.42
CA GLN A 222 7.68 -11.15 5.41
C GLN A 222 6.18 -11.02 5.20
N VAL A 223 5.71 -10.94 3.96
CA VAL A 223 4.28 -10.99 3.62
C VAL A 223 3.66 -12.28 4.15
N GLY A 224 4.29 -13.42 3.89
CA GLY A 224 3.85 -14.72 4.39
C GLY A 224 3.71 -14.77 5.91
N ALA A 225 4.69 -14.21 6.63
CA ALA A 225 4.67 -14.16 8.09
C ALA A 225 3.52 -13.29 8.63
N ILE A 226 3.25 -12.13 8.01
CA ILE A 226 2.13 -11.24 8.40
C ILE A 226 0.79 -11.94 8.17
N LEU A 227 0.60 -12.56 7.01
CA LEU A 227 -0.63 -13.28 6.68
C LEU A 227 -0.86 -14.46 7.63
N LYS A 228 0.18 -15.22 7.95
CA LYS A 228 0.13 -16.31 8.92
C LYS A 228 -0.30 -15.82 10.31
N GLN A 229 0.25 -14.70 10.78
CA GLN A 229 -0.16 -14.10 12.06
C GLN A 229 -1.64 -13.68 12.04
N LEU A 230 -2.15 -13.18 10.92
CA LEU A 230 -3.56 -12.81 10.77
C LEU A 230 -4.46 -14.05 10.83
N GLU A 231 -4.02 -15.17 10.27
CA GLU A 231 -4.73 -16.47 10.34
C GLU A 231 -4.71 -17.04 11.76
N GLU A 232 -3.53 -17.08 12.41
CA GLU A 232 -3.35 -17.56 13.79
C GLU A 232 -4.19 -16.78 14.80
N ASP A 233 -4.37 -15.48 14.59
CA ASP A 233 -5.23 -14.63 15.43
C ASP A 233 -6.73 -14.83 15.14
N GLY A 234 -7.10 -15.68 14.18
CA GLY A 234 -8.50 -15.92 13.77
C GLY A 234 -9.14 -14.73 13.02
N LEU A 235 -8.36 -13.72 12.64
CA LEU A 235 -8.84 -12.45 12.08
C LEU A 235 -9.00 -12.47 10.56
N ALA A 236 -8.41 -13.44 9.87
CA ALA A 236 -8.42 -13.54 8.41
C ALA A 236 -9.84 -13.53 7.81
N LYS A 237 -10.82 -14.10 8.54
CA LYS A 237 -12.25 -14.19 8.12
C LYS A 237 -13.00 -12.86 8.17
N ASN A 238 -12.44 -11.84 8.83
CA ASN A 238 -13.03 -10.50 8.95
C ASN A 238 -12.08 -9.37 8.54
N THR A 239 -11.01 -9.67 7.77
CA THR A 239 -10.01 -8.67 7.36
C THR A 239 -9.90 -8.60 5.84
N ILE A 240 -10.13 -7.42 5.27
CA ILE A 240 -9.81 -7.11 3.87
C ILE A 240 -8.32 -6.78 3.82
N VAL A 241 -7.58 -7.46 2.93
CA VAL A 241 -6.12 -7.30 2.81
C VAL A 241 -5.78 -6.66 1.47
N PHE A 242 -5.03 -5.56 1.53
CA PHE A 242 -4.41 -4.92 0.38
C PHE A 242 -2.92 -5.22 0.39
N PHE A 243 -2.40 -5.72 -0.71
CA PHE A 243 -0.97 -5.78 -0.98
C PHE A 243 -0.65 -4.90 -2.18
N TYR A 244 0.29 -3.97 -2.04
CA TYR A 244 0.72 -3.05 -3.11
C TYR A 244 2.13 -2.52 -2.83
N SER A 245 2.72 -1.76 -3.78
CA SER A 245 3.97 -1.02 -3.58
C SER A 245 3.73 0.47 -3.60
N ASP A 246 4.61 1.27 -2.99
CA ASP A 246 4.48 2.74 -2.96
C ASP A 246 4.82 3.43 -4.30
N HIS A 247 5.65 2.82 -5.13
CA HIS A 247 5.96 3.18 -6.54
C HIS A 247 6.78 2.06 -7.19
N GLY A 248 7.28 2.27 -8.42
CA GLY A 248 8.11 1.31 -9.13
C GLY A 248 9.48 1.04 -8.48
N ASN A 249 10.20 0.04 -8.96
CA ASN A 249 11.42 -0.46 -8.34
C ASN A 249 12.57 0.58 -8.29
N GLY A 250 13.57 0.34 -7.43
CA GLY A 250 14.69 1.24 -7.18
C GLY A 250 15.72 1.36 -8.29
N MET A 251 15.61 0.57 -9.36
CA MET A 251 16.57 0.54 -10.45
C MET A 251 16.52 1.82 -11.32
N PRO A 252 17.60 2.16 -12.05
CA PRO A 252 17.57 3.26 -13.03
C PRO A 252 16.40 3.12 -14.02
N ARG A 253 15.83 4.22 -14.51
CA ARG A 253 14.66 4.28 -15.39
C ARG A 253 13.33 3.85 -14.71
N HIS A 254 13.32 3.52 -13.44
CA HIS A 254 12.13 3.17 -12.66
C HIS A 254 11.81 4.25 -11.62
N LYS A 255 12.31 4.13 -10.40
CA LYS A 255 12.17 5.17 -9.38
C LYS A 255 12.62 6.53 -9.92
N ARG A 256 11.85 7.57 -9.66
CA ARG A 256 12.05 8.94 -10.17
C ARG A 256 11.69 9.15 -11.65
N ALA A 257 11.28 8.13 -12.40
CA ALA A 257 10.87 8.27 -13.78
C ALA A 257 9.35 8.21 -13.94
N LEU A 258 8.76 9.15 -14.67
CA LEU A 258 7.33 9.14 -15.05
C LEU A 258 7.07 8.17 -16.21
N LEU A 259 7.51 6.96 -16.04
CA LEU A 259 7.28 5.84 -16.97
C LEU A 259 6.44 4.79 -16.24
N ASP A 260 5.84 3.86 -16.98
CA ASP A 260 5.15 2.72 -16.37
C ASP A 260 6.06 2.00 -15.36
N SER A 261 7.34 1.83 -15.70
CA SER A 261 8.31 1.21 -14.80
C SER A 261 8.48 1.92 -13.44
N GLY A 262 8.23 3.23 -13.37
CA GLY A 262 8.31 4.00 -12.12
C GLY A 262 6.96 4.20 -11.43
N MET A 263 5.86 4.09 -12.17
CA MET A 263 4.52 4.43 -11.69
C MET A 263 3.63 3.19 -11.49
N HIS A 264 3.78 2.17 -12.32
CA HIS A 264 2.97 0.96 -12.27
C HIS A 264 3.38 0.07 -11.10
N VAL A 265 2.42 -0.28 -10.27
CA VAL A 265 2.62 -1.05 -9.04
C VAL A 265 1.73 -2.30 -9.01
N PRO A 266 2.13 -3.37 -8.32
CA PRO A 266 1.20 -4.46 -8.04
C PRO A 266 0.08 -3.98 -7.12
N LEU A 267 -1.12 -4.53 -7.29
CA LEU A 267 -2.24 -4.37 -6.38
C LEU A 267 -3.05 -5.67 -6.32
N LEU A 268 -3.06 -6.28 -5.15
CA LEU A 268 -3.89 -7.43 -4.82
C LEU A 268 -4.84 -7.04 -3.70
N ILE A 269 -6.13 -7.33 -3.83
CA ILE A 269 -7.11 -7.09 -2.76
C ILE A 269 -7.85 -8.38 -2.48
N ARG A 270 -7.62 -8.93 -1.27
CA ARG A 270 -8.33 -10.11 -0.76
C ARG A 270 -9.53 -9.68 0.06
N PHE A 271 -10.69 -10.21 -0.30
CA PHE A 271 -11.91 -10.08 0.49
C PHE A 271 -12.22 -11.43 1.15
N PRO A 272 -12.43 -11.47 2.47
CA PRO A 272 -12.96 -12.68 3.09
C PRO A 272 -14.42 -12.92 2.63
N LYS A 273 -14.88 -14.16 2.67
CA LYS A 273 -16.21 -14.57 2.16
C LYS A 273 -17.35 -13.64 2.61
N LYS A 274 -17.31 -13.19 3.87
CA LYS A 274 -18.30 -12.27 4.45
C LYS A 274 -18.40 -10.94 3.70
N TRP A 275 -17.31 -10.43 3.18
CA TRP A 275 -17.19 -9.12 2.52
C TRP A 275 -16.99 -9.23 1.00
N GLN A 276 -17.18 -10.42 0.44
CA GLN A 276 -16.96 -10.68 -0.99
C GLN A 276 -17.88 -9.84 -1.90
N HIS A 277 -19.04 -9.45 -1.42
CA HIS A 277 -19.99 -8.59 -2.14
C HIS A 277 -19.47 -7.17 -2.40
N LEU A 278 -18.40 -6.74 -1.70
CA LEU A 278 -17.73 -5.44 -1.90
C LEU A 278 -16.60 -5.52 -2.94
N ALA A 279 -16.26 -6.70 -3.42
CA ALA A 279 -15.18 -6.91 -4.38
C ALA A 279 -15.64 -6.71 -5.83
N LEU A 280 -14.73 -6.30 -6.72
CA LEU A 280 -15.01 -6.20 -8.17
C LEU A 280 -15.05 -7.55 -8.88
N GLY A 281 -14.64 -8.64 -8.24
CA GLY A 281 -14.55 -9.94 -8.86
C GLY A 281 -14.39 -11.07 -7.87
N LYS A 282 -14.36 -12.31 -8.38
CA LYS A 282 -14.16 -13.51 -7.57
C LYS A 282 -12.69 -13.65 -7.13
N PRO A 283 -12.41 -14.38 -6.04
CA PRO A 283 -11.03 -14.74 -5.68
C PRO A 283 -10.29 -15.38 -6.87
N GLY A 284 -9.04 -14.97 -7.08
CA GLY A 284 -8.21 -15.42 -8.19
C GLY A 284 -8.49 -14.73 -9.54
N SER A 285 -9.49 -13.86 -9.62
CA SER A 285 -9.77 -13.11 -10.84
C SER A 285 -8.82 -11.94 -11.06
N THR A 286 -8.81 -11.44 -12.30
CA THR A 286 -8.02 -10.27 -12.72
C THR A 286 -8.95 -9.18 -13.22
N THR A 287 -8.60 -7.93 -12.97
CA THR A 287 -9.27 -6.75 -13.53
C THR A 287 -8.23 -5.79 -14.13
N ASP A 288 -8.59 -5.17 -15.24
CA ASP A 288 -7.80 -4.12 -15.91
C ASP A 288 -8.24 -2.71 -15.52
N ARG A 289 -9.13 -2.59 -14.52
CA ARG A 289 -9.60 -1.29 -14.03
C ARG A 289 -8.41 -0.39 -13.68
N LEU A 290 -8.40 0.82 -14.23
CA LEU A 290 -7.43 1.85 -13.86
C LEU A 290 -7.67 2.31 -12.42
N VAL A 291 -6.62 2.23 -11.59
CA VAL A 291 -6.62 2.64 -10.19
C VAL A 291 -5.45 3.58 -9.94
N SER A 292 -5.71 4.69 -9.29
CA SER A 292 -4.69 5.65 -8.84
C SER A 292 -4.61 5.70 -7.32
N PHE A 293 -3.44 6.03 -6.79
CA PHE A 293 -3.25 6.13 -5.34
C PHE A 293 -4.14 7.17 -4.65
N VAL A 294 -4.55 8.20 -5.38
CA VAL A 294 -5.50 9.17 -4.85
C VAL A 294 -6.83 8.53 -4.45
N ASP A 295 -7.16 7.38 -5.03
CA ASP A 295 -8.41 6.65 -4.83
C ASP A 295 -8.39 5.71 -3.62
N TYR A 296 -7.22 5.41 -3.03
CA TYR A 296 -7.09 4.42 -1.95
C TYR A 296 -7.78 4.86 -0.67
N ALA A 297 -7.54 6.09 -0.22
CA ALA A 297 -8.16 6.63 1.00
C ALA A 297 -9.70 6.67 0.89
N PRO A 298 -10.31 7.28 -0.15
CA PRO A 298 -11.77 7.26 -0.30
C PRO A 298 -12.33 5.85 -0.49
N THR A 299 -11.58 4.92 -1.10
CA THR A 299 -12.00 3.52 -1.21
C THR A 299 -12.07 2.83 0.16
N VAL A 300 -11.07 3.02 1.02
CA VAL A 300 -11.13 2.46 2.39
C VAL A 300 -12.31 3.04 3.16
N LEU A 301 -12.54 4.34 3.08
CA LEU A 301 -13.68 4.98 3.74
C LEU A 301 -15.00 4.40 3.23
N ASN A 302 -15.16 4.25 1.93
CA ASN A 302 -16.37 3.68 1.32
C ASN A 302 -16.59 2.21 1.69
N LEU A 303 -15.54 1.38 1.70
CA LEU A 303 -15.61 -0.01 2.16
C LEU A 303 -16.09 -0.14 3.63
N LEU A 304 -15.83 0.88 4.42
CA LEU A 304 -16.20 0.95 5.85
C LEU A 304 -17.49 1.74 6.10
N GLY A 305 -18.21 2.14 5.03
CA GLY A 305 -19.43 2.95 5.13
C GLY A 305 -19.21 4.32 5.77
N GLN A 306 -18.01 4.88 5.63
CA GLN A 306 -17.66 6.18 6.19
C GLN A 306 -17.80 7.29 5.15
N PRO A 307 -18.23 8.49 5.54
CA PRO A 307 -18.34 9.62 4.63
C PRO A 307 -16.96 10.01 4.08
N ILE A 308 -16.90 10.27 2.78
CA ILE A 308 -15.68 10.75 2.11
C ILE A 308 -15.65 12.27 2.22
N PRO A 309 -14.61 12.88 2.82
CA PRO A 309 -14.48 14.33 2.90
C PRO A 309 -14.46 14.98 1.51
N LYS A 310 -15.16 16.09 1.34
CA LYS A 310 -15.20 16.87 0.08
C LYS A 310 -13.80 17.35 -0.39
N ALA A 311 -12.87 17.48 0.52
CA ALA A 311 -11.50 17.87 0.22
C ALA A 311 -10.67 16.74 -0.44
N MET A 312 -11.09 15.47 -0.33
CA MET A 312 -10.45 14.38 -1.05
C MET A 312 -10.74 14.49 -2.55
N GLN A 313 -9.72 14.24 -3.35
CA GLN A 313 -9.79 14.35 -4.81
C GLN A 313 -9.92 12.98 -5.49
N GLY A 314 -9.66 11.91 -4.73
CA GLY A 314 -9.84 10.55 -5.20
C GLY A 314 -11.30 10.12 -5.19
N GLU A 315 -11.60 9.09 -5.96
CA GLU A 315 -12.93 8.48 -6.05
C GLU A 315 -12.84 7.02 -5.61
N PRO A 316 -13.81 6.50 -4.83
CA PRO A 316 -13.77 5.13 -4.38
C PRO A 316 -13.96 4.17 -5.57
N PHE A 317 -13.08 3.20 -5.72
CA PHE A 317 -13.21 2.18 -6.76
C PHE A 317 -13.81 0.86 -6.25
N LEU A 318 -14.08 0.76 -4.94
CA LEU A 318 -14.71 -0.38 -4.27
C LEU A 318 -15.70 0.13 -3.21
N GLY A 319 -16.62 -0.74 -2.82
CA GLY A 319 -17.64 -0.46 -1.81
C GLY A 319 -18.98 -0.06 -2.40
N PRO A 320 -19.98 0.28 -1.53
CA PRO A 320 -21.36 0.54 -1.97
C PRO A 320 -21.48 1.66 -3.00
N ASP A 321 -20.73 2.76 -2.80
CA ASP A 321 -20.78 3.96 -3.65
C ASP A 321 -19.55 4.03 -4.58
N ALA A 322 -19.11 2.87 -5.10
CA ALA A 322 -17.97 2.81 -6.01
C ALA A 322 -18.24 3.64 -7.29
N ALA A 323 -17.29 4.51 -7.61
CA ALA A 323 -17.36 5.34 -8.81
C ALA A 323 -17.21 4.53 -10.10
N ALA A 324 -17.60 5.11 -11.22
CA ALA A 324 -17.33 4.55 -12.55
C ALA A 324 -15.83 4.37 -12.79
N PRO A 325 -15.40 3.45 -13.67
CA PRO A 325 -13.99 3.29 -14.00
C PRO A 325 -13.37 4.58 -14.54
N ARG A 326 -12.18 4.92 -14.04
CA ARG A 326 -11.41 6.05 -14.57
C ARG A 326 -11.00 5.80 -16.03
N ARG A 327 -11.02 6.85 -16.82
CA ARG A 327 -10.45 6.83 -18.18
C ARG A 327 -8.94 7.09 -18.16
N TYR A 328 -8.47 7.88 -17.17
CA TYR A 328 -7.09 8.32 -17.05
C TYR A 328 -6.63 8.32 -15.60
N VAL A 329 -5.35 8.06 -15.41
CA VAL A 329 -4.61 8.32 -14.18
C VAL A 329 -3.55 9.37 -14.45
N TYR A 330 -3.23 10.17 -13.43
CA TYR A 330 -2.33 11.30 -13.54
C TYR A 330 -1.10 11.07 -12.67
N GLY A 331 0.06 11.36 -13.23
CA GLY A 331 1.33 11.31 -12.54
C GLY A 331 2.05 12.63 -12.57
N HIS A 332 2.89 12.85 -11.57
CA HIS A 332 3.74 14.04 -11.50
C HIS A 332 5.13 13.65 -11.01
N ARG A 333 6.11 14.41 -11.49
CA ARG A 333 7.44 14.48 -10.94
C ARG A 333 7.81 15.95 -10.85
N ASP A 334 8.29 16.36 -9.70
CA ASP A 334 8.84 17.67 -9.45
C ASP A 334 10.26 17.50 -8.90
N ARG A 335 10.76 18.44 -8.12
CA ARG A 335 12.10 18.31 -7.54
C ARG A 335 12.22 17.00 -6.73
N VAL A 336 13.13 16.16 -7.19
CA VAL A 336 13.55 14.95 -6.49
C VAL A 336 15.05 15.06 -6.27
N ASP A 337 15.49 14.89 -5.04
CA ASP A 337 16.85 15.18 -4.62
C ASP A 337 17.23 16.65 -4.94
N GLU A 338 18.32 16.91 -5.64
CA GLU A 338 18.78 18.27 -5.95
C GLU A 338 18.33 18.78 -7.32
N VAL A 339 17.77 17.88 -8.16
CA VAL A 339 17.40 18.21 -9.54
C VAL A 339 15.95 18.67 -9.62
N ARG A 340 15.72 19.83 -10.21
CA ARG A 340 14.40 20.30 -10.64
C ARG A 340 14.10 19.75 -12.03
N ASP A 341 13.20 18.78 -12.08
CA ASP A 341 12.69 18.24 -13.32
C ASP A 341 11.18 18.13 -13.19
N LEU A 342 10.50 19.12 -13.76
CA LEU A 342 9.03 19.25 -13.64
C LEU A 342 8.38 18.52 -14.80
N ALA A 343 7.72 17.42 -14.51
CA ALA A 343 7.01 16.63 -15.51
C ALA A 343 5.62 16.21 -15.01
N ARG A 344 4.72 16.03 -15.95
CA ARG A 344 3.36 15.53 -15.74
C ARG A 344 3.09 14.41 -16.73
N SER A 345 2.32 13.44 -16.32
CA SER A 345 1.87 12.37 -17.21
C SER A 345 0.37 12.15 -17.09
N VAL A 346 -0.23 11.74 -18.19
CA VAL A 346 -1.61 11.24 -18.25
C VAL A 346 -1.53 9.86 -18.89
N ARG A 347 -2.07 8.86 -18.22
CA ARG A 347 -2.07 7.50 -18.71
C ARG A 347 -3.48 6.95 -18.78
N GLY A 348 -3.86 6.45 -19.97
CA GLY A 348 -5.06 5.65 -20.20
C GLY A 348 -4.74 4.15 -20.29
N HIS A 349 -5.66 3.36 -20.82
CA HIS A 349 -5.42 1.92 -21.04
C HIS A 349 -4.38 1.64 -22.14
N ARG A 350 -4.21 2.53 -23.10
CA ARG A 350 -3.38 2.31 -24.30
C ARG A 350 -2.13 3.20 -24.39
N TYR A 351 -2.13 4.34 -23.71
CA TYR A 351 -1.07 5.35 -23.87
C TYR A 351 -0.63 5.93 -22.53
N LEU A 352 0.67 6.17 -22.44
CA LEU A 352 1.29 7.07 -21.47
C LEU A 352 1.11 8.50 -21.95
#